data_f996db0546d72cc383cd9d2d3106eeaa
#
_entry.id   f996db0546d72cc383cd9d2d3106eeaa
#
_cell.length_a   1.000
_cell.length_b   1.000
_cell.length_c   1.000
_cell.angle_alpha   90.00
_cell.angle_beta   90.00
_cell.angle_gamma   90.00
#
_symmetry.space_group_name_H-M   'P 1'
#
loop_
_entity.id
_entity.type
_entity.pdbx_description
1 polymer ?
#
loop_
_entity_poly.entity_id
_entity_poly.type
_entity_poly.pdbx_seq_one_letter_code
_entity_poly.pdbx_strand_id
1 'polypeptide(L)'
;MREYDIIAIGAGSGGIATMNRAGEHGAKAAVIEEKKLGGTCVNLGCVPKKIMWYGAQIAESIHKYGPDYGFTNTGNEFDYATLRKNREAYIDRARSSYDGSFKRNGVDLIEGRAEFVDAHTIRVNGELIHAKHIVIATGAHPHIPAIPGAELGGSSDDVFAWEELPESVAILGAGYIAVELAGVLHTLGVQTDLFVRRERPLRGFDSYIVESLVQEMENTGLNLHTHKVPAKLEETEQGITIHFEDGST
;
A
#
# COMPACT_ATOMS: atom_id res chain seq x y z
N MET A 1 11.80 25.64 -24.65
CA MET A 1 10.78 24.60 -24.40
C MET A 1 11.43 23.27 -24.72
N ARG A 2 11.37 22.29 -23.80
CA ARG A 2 11.87 20.93 -24.06
C ARG A 2 10.86 20.18 -24.92
N GLU A 3 11.33 19.33 -25.80
CA GLU A 3 10.48 18.54 -26.71
C GLU A 3 10.77 17.04 -26.56
N TYR A 4 9.70 16.23 -26.49
CA TYR A 4 9.75 14.79 -26.37
C TYR A 4 8.78 14.12 -27.37
N ASP A 5 9.06 12.87 -27.73
CA ASP A 5 8.11 12.06 -28.47
C ASP A 5 6.94 11.61 -27.55
N ILE A 6 7.31 11.24 -26.31
CA ILE A 6 6.34 10.77 -25.32
C ILE A 6 6.79 11.14 -23.91
N ILE A 7 5.83 11.55 -23.06
CA ILE A 7 6.05 11.77 -21.63
C ILE A 7 5.01 11.02 -20.82
N ALA A 8 5.36 10.66 -19.58
CA ALA A 8 4.41 10.17 -18.58
C ALA A 8 4.33 11.13 -17.40
N ILE A 9 3.12 11.42 -16.94
CA ILE A 9 2.86 12.10 -15.69
C ILE A 9 2.62 11.05 -14.63
N GLY A 10 3.57 10.92 -13.70
CA GLY A 10 3.64 9.91 -12.66
C GLY A 10 4.64 8.79 -12.95
N ALA A 11 5.59 8.57 -12.03
CA ALA A 11 6.57 7.50 -12.07
C ALA A 11 6.20 6.33 -11.13
N GLY A 12 4.93 5.93 -11.14
CA GLY A 12 4.48 4.65 -10.63
C GLY A 12 4.66 3.53 -11.65
N SER A 13 4.08 2.36 -11.37
CA SER A 13 4.23 1.16 -12.23
C SER A 13 3.88 1.41 -13.69
N GLY A 14 2.81 2.16 -13.97
CA GLY A 14 2.38 2.47 -15.34
C GLY A 14 3.36 3.39 -16.07
N GLY A 15 3.75 4.51 -15.45
CA GLY A 15 4.67 5.47 -16.05
C GLY A 15 6.07 4.91 -16.27
N ILE A 16 6.62 4.21 -15.27
CA ILE A 16 7.94 3.57 -15.37
C ILE A 16 7.98 2.54 -16.49
N ALA A 17 7.00 1.63 -16.54
CA ALA A 17 6.96 0.60 -17.56
C ALA A 17 6.82 1.18 -18.96
N THR A 18 5.91 2.15 -19.14
CA THR A 18 5.67 2.76 -20.44
C THR A 18 6.88 3.54 -20.94
N MET A 19 7.52 4.36 -20.08
CA MET A 19 8.65 5.19 -20.52
C MET A 19 9.91 4.37 -20.78
N ASN A 20 10.22 3.36 -19.95
CA ASN A 20 11.31 2.45 -20.24
C ASN A 20 11.09 1.75 -21.59
N ARG A 21 9.86 1.29 -21.87
CA ARG A 21 9.54 0.64 -23.14
C ARG A 21 9.68 1.60 -24.33
N ALA A 22 9.22 2.84 -24.17
CA ALA A 22 9.39 3.87 -25.20
C ALA A 22 10.87 4.15 -25.49
N GLY A 23 11.69 4.29 -24.45
CA GLY A 23 13.14 4.48 -24.58
C GLY A 23 13.84 3.29 -25.26
N GLU A 24 13.50 2.06 -24.89
CA GLU A 24 14.02 0.83 -25.55
C GLU A 24 13.72 0.82 -27.07
N HIS A 25 12.62 1.43 -27.49
CA HIS A 25 12.26 1.60 -28.91
C HIS A 25 12.82 2.88 -29.55
N GLY A 26 13.70 3.61 -28.86
CA GLY A 26 14.39 4.79 -29.39
C GLY A 26 13.58 6.09 -29.36
N ALA A 27 12.44 6.13 -28.67
CA ALA A 27 11.70 7.36 -28.48
C ALA A 27 12.43 8.29 -27.50
N LYS A 28 12.42 9.59 -27.77
CA LYS A 28 12.85 10.60 -26.79
C LYS A 28 11.76 10.72 -25.73
N ALA A 29 12.00 10.10 -24.59
CA ALA A 29 11.01 9.91 -23.52
C ALA A 29 11.39 10.62 -22.22
N ALA A 30 10.38 11.08 -21.46
CA ALA A 30 10.56 11.57 -20.11
C ALA A 30 9.44 11.10 -19.19
N VAL A 31 9.75 11.00 -17.90
CA VAL A 31 8.78 10.77 -16.84
C VAL A 31 8.83 11.91 -15.82
N ILE A 32 7.65 12.39 -15.42
CA ILE A 32 7.51 13.45 -14.44
C ILE A 32 6.99 12.84 -13.13
N GLU A 33 7.64 13.14 -12.01
CA GLU A 33 7.25 12.63 -10.69
C GLU A 33 7.38 13.72 -9.63
N GLU A 34 6.34 13.93 -8.85
CA GLU A 34 6.35 14.91 -7.76
C GLU A 34 6.81 14.33 -6.42
N LYS A 35 6.87 12.99 -6.30
CA LYS A 35 7.21 12.27 -5.07
C LYS A 35 8.37 11.30 -5.31
N LYS A 36 8.34 10.15 -4.67
CA LYS A 36 9.36 9.11 -4.81
C LYS A 36 9.07 8.18 -5.99
N LEU A 37 10.10 7.82 -6.74
CA LEU A 37 10.01 6.82 -7.80
C LEU A 37 9.40 5.51 -7.31
N GLY A 38 8.63 4.83 -8.17
CA GLY A 38 8.02 3.53 -7.89
C GLY A 38 6.55 3.61 -7.53
N GLY A 39 6.03 4.82 -7.22
CA GLY A 39 4.64 5.05 -6.87
C GLY A 39 4.19 4.24 -5.64
N THR A 40 2.89 4.05 -5.49
CA THR A 40 2.28 3.33 -4.35
C THR A 40 2.83 1.92 -4.22
N CYS A 41 2.92 1.15 -5.30
CA CYS A 41 3.35 -0.25 -5.24
C CYS A 41 4.70 -0.43 -4.54
N VAL A 42 5.69 0.39 -4.88
CA VAL A 42 7.06 0.26 -4.33
C VAL A 42 7.18 0.89 -2.96
N ASN A 43 6.54 2.03 -2.73
CA ASN A 43 6.76 2.82 -1.52
C ASN A 43 5.75 2.52 -0.40
N LEU A 44 4.46 2.30 -0.73
CA LEU A 44 3.34 2.26 0.21
C LEU A 44 2.33 1.14 -0.12
N GLY A 45 2.76 0.05 -0.75
CA GLY A 45 1.83 -0.98 -1.20
C GLY A 45 2.45 -2.35 -1.34
N CYS A 46 2.55 -2.85 -2.57
CA CYS A 46 2.92 -4.24 -2.88
C CYS A 46 4.24 -4.66 -2.23
N VAL A 47 5.28 -3.84 -2.36
CA VAL A 47 6.63 -4.18 -1.90
C VAL A 47 6.71 -4.19 -0.37
N PRO A 48 6.41 -3.10 0.35
CA PRO A 48 6.48 -3.11 1.81
C PRO A 48 5.54 -4.14 2.43
N LYS A 49 4.31 -4.28 1.91
CA LYS A 49 3.35 -5.29 2.39
C LYS A 49 3.89 -6.70 2.22
N LYS A 50 4.49 -7.02 1.06
CA LYS A 50 5.00 -8.37 0.79
C LYS A 50 6.18 -8.73 1.70
N ILE A 51 7.03 -7.77 2.03
CA ILE A 51 8.12 -7.98 2.98
C ILE A 51 7.56 -8.25 4.39
N MET A 52 6.55 -7.49 4.82
CA MET A 52 5.86 -7.74 6.09
C MET A 52 5.15 -9.10 6.10
N TRP A 53 4.54 -9.49 4.99
CA TRP A 53 3.90 -10.79 4.84
C TRP A 53 4.91 -11.95 4.97
N TYR A 54 6.12 -11.84 4.41
CA TYR A 54 7.17 -12.84 4.64
C TYR A 54 7.59 -12.92 6.12
N GLY A 55 7.67 -11.77 6.81
CA GLY A 55 7.88 -11.73 8.25
C GLY A 55 6.77 -12.48 9.00
N ALA A 56 5.52 -12.23 8.65
CA ALA A 56 4.36 -12.92 9.22
C ALA A 56 4.39 -14.43 8.95
N GLN A 57 4.74 -14.88 7.73
CA GLN A 57 4.89 -16.30 7.43
C GLN A 57 5.99 -16.99 8.25
N ILE A 58 7.10 -16.29 8.50
CA ILE A 58 8.16 -16.81 9.38
C ILE A 58 7.62 -16.96 10.81
N ALA A 59 6.92 -15.95 11.33
CA ALA A 59 6.30 -16.01 12.66
C ALA A 59 5.29 -17.17 12.75
N GLU A 60 4.42 -17.33 11.77
CA GLU A 60 3.48 -18.47 11.70
C GLU A 60 4.21 -19.82 11.66
N SER A 61 5.27 -19.94 10.86
CA SER A 61 6.07 -21.16 10.78
C SER A 61 6.71 -21.53 12.12
N ILE A 62 7.19 -20.54 12.85
CA ILE A 62 7.80 -20.73 14.17
C ILE A 62 6.75 -21.12 15.22
N HIS A 63 5.63 -20.40 15.28
CA HIS A 63 4.67 -20.53 16.38
C HIS A 63 3.59 -21.59 16.14
N LYS A 64 3.11 -21.73 14.90
CA LYS A 64 2.02 -22.65 14.56
C LYS A 64 2.53 -24.03 14.17
N TYR A 65 3.53 -24.09 13.28
CA TYR A 65 4.00 -25.38 12.73
C TYR A 65 5.23 -25.94 13.43
N GLY A 66 6.13 -25.09 13.93
CA GLY A 66 7.38 -25.50 14.56
C GLY A 66 7.23 -26.58 15.65
N PRO A 67 6.28 -26.45 16.60
CA PRO A 67 6.07 -27.43 17.66
C PRO A 67 5.80 -28.85 17.16
N ASP A 68 5.03 -28.99 16.10
CA ASP A 68 4.68 -30.31 15.50
C ASP A 68 5.90 -31.00 14.90
N TYR A 69 6.92 -30.23 14.55
CA TYR A 69 8.20 -30.74 14.00
C TYR A 69 9.33 -30.82 15.05
N GLY A 70 9.00 -30.64 16.32
CA GLY A 70 9.95 -30.75 17.44
C GLY A 70 10.79 -29.51 17.71
N PHE A 71 10.45 -28.36 17.13
CA PHE A 71 11.09 -27.10 17.44
C PHE A 71 10.49 -26.51 18.73
N THR A 72 11.30 -26.37 19.77
CA THR A 72 10.91 -25.67 21.00
C THR A 72 11.28 -24.20 20.87
N ASN A 73 10.25 -23.36 20.82
CA ASN A 73 10.42 -21.92 20.68
C ASN A 73 10.56 -21.27 22.07
N THR A 74 11.78 -21.23 22.57
CA THR A 74 12.09 -20.47 23.78
C THR A 74 12.80 -19.17 23.38
N GLY A 75 12.11 -18.02 23.55
CA GLY A 75 12.73 -16.70 23.41
C GLY A 75 12.83 -16.13 21.99
N ASN A 76 11.93 -16.51 21.08
CA ASN A 76 11.80 -15.84 19.79
C ASN A 76 11.02 -14.54 19.96
N GLU A 77 11.73 -13.45 20.26
CA GLU A 77 11.15 -12.11 20.26
C GLU A 77 11.14 -11.56 18.83
N PHE A 78 10.00 -10.97 18.44
CA PHE A 78 9.87 -10.28 17.16
C PHE A 78 10.28 -8.82 17.31
N ASP A 79 11.32 -8.40 16.58
CA ASP A 79 11.77 -7.01 16.51
C ASP A 79 11.28 -6.36 15.22
N TYR A 80 10.20 -5.58 15.33
CA TYR A 80 9.64 -4.83 14.21
C TYR A 80 10.61 -3.78 13.65
N ALA A 81 11.45 -3.17 14.49
CA ALA A 81 12.43 -2.17 14.04
C ALA A 81 13.43 -2.78 13.04
N THR A 82 13.88 -4.01 13.30
CA THR A 82 14.73 -4.76 12.34
C THR A 82 14.00 -5.07 11.04
N LEU A 83 12.74 -5.53 11.08
CA LEU A 83 11.94 -5.77 9.88
C LEU A 83 11.76 -4.48 9.09
N ARG A 84 11.37 -3.39 9.73
CA ARG A 84 11.21 -2.07 9.15
C ARG A 84 12.48 -1.59 8.46
N LYS A 85 13.61 -1.62 9.15
CA LYS A 85 14.91 -1.23 8.60
C LYS A 85 15.26 -2.00 7.32
N ASN A 86 15.08 -3.31 7.31
CA ASN A 86 15.36 -4.15 6.15
C ASN A 86 14.38 -3.89 5.00
N ARG A 87 13.11 -3.62 5.31
CA ARG A 87 12.08 -3.23 4.36
C ARG A 87 12.43 -1.92 3.65
N GLU A 88 12.80 -0.88 4.41
CA GLU A 88 13.20 0.41 3.85
C GLU A 88 14.45 0.27 2.96
N ALA A 89 15.46 -0.47 3.42
CA ALA A 89 16.66 -0.72 2.62
C ALA A 89 16.35 -1.45 1.29
N TYR A 90 15.37 -2.35 1.28
CA TYR A 90 14.92 -3.00 0.06
C TYR A 90 14.21 -2.02 -0.89
N ILE A 91 13.33 -1.17 -0.35
CA ILE A 91 12.61 -0.14 -1.12
C ILE A 91 13.60 0.84 -1.75
N ASP A 92 14.63 1.27 -1.01
CA ASP A 92 15.67 2.16 -1.53
C ASP A 92 16.44 1.54 -2.70
N ARG A 93 16.78 0.26 -2.60
CA ARG A 93 17.41 -0.47 -3.72
C ARG A 93 16.49 -0.55 -4.94
N ALA A 94 15.20 -0.80 -4.72
CA ALA A 94 14.22 -0.85 -5.80
C ALA A 94 14.11 0.50 -6.52
N ARG A 95 14.04 1.61 -5.77
CA ARG A 95 14.04 2.97 -6.35
C ARG A 95 15.31 3.25 -7.18
N SER A 96 16.47 2.93 -6.63
CA SER A 96 17.76 3.09 -7.34
C SER A 96 17.83 2.27 -8.63
N SER A 97 17.19 1.10 -8.67
CA SER A 97 17.10 0.27 -9.88
C SER A 97 16.32 0.95 -11.00
N TYR A 98 15.24 1.68 -10.67
CA TYR A 98 14.47 2.43 -11.67
C TYR A 98 15.28 3.59 -12.26
N ASP A 99 15.98 4.36 -11.44
CA ASP A 99 16.89 5.41 -11.91
C ASP A 99 17.96 4.84 -12.88
N GLY A 100 18.53 3.70 -12.51
CA GLY A 100 19.47 2.97 -13.39
C GLY A 100 18.82 2.52 -14.71
N SER A 101 17.56 2.10 -14.71
CA SER A 101 16.86 1.68 -15.94
C SER A 101 16.54 2.87 -16.85
N PHE A 102 16.15 4.01 -16.30
CA PHE A 102 15.92 5.23 -17.06
C PHE A 102 17.21 5.68 -17.78
N LYS A 103 18.34 5.70 -17.07
CA LYS A 103 19.62 6.04 -17.66
C LYS A 103 20.02 5.11 -18.81
N ARG A 104 19.82 3.80 -18.66
CA ARG A 104 20.11 2.82 -19.74
C ARG A 104 19.22 3.01 -20.97
N ASN A 105 17.97 3.37 -20.77
CA ASN A 105 16.97 3.48 -21.83
C ASN A 105 16.84 4.92 -22.38
N GLY A 106 17.68 5.85 -21.92
CA GLY A 106 17.65 7.25 -22.38
C GLY A 106 16.35 7.99 -22.00
N VAL A 107 15.75 7.65 -20.87
CA VAL A 107 14.55 8.29 -20.35
C VAL A 107 14.94 9.38 -19.34
N ASP A 108 14.48 10.60 -19.58
CA ASP A 108 14.69 11.71 -18.66
C ASP A 108 13.73 11.63 -17.48
N LEU A 109 14.26 11.73 -16.25
CA LEU A 109 13.45 11.95 -15.04
C LEU A 109 13.36 13.45 -14.77
N ILE A 110 12.13 13.96 -14.63
CA ILE A 110 11.85 15.35 -14.30
C ILE A 110 11.09 15.38 -12.98
N GLU A 111 11.75 15.83 -11.94
CA GLU A 111 11.12 15.97 -10.62
C GLU A 111 10.23 17.22 -10.59
N GLY A 112 8.98 17.05 -10.16
CA GLY A 112 8.02 18.13 -10.00
C GLY A 112 6.60 17.73 -10.35
N ARG A 113 5.68 18.65 -10.06
CA ARG A 113 4.25 18.51 -10.37
C ARG A 113 3.97 19.02 -11.76
N ALA A 114 3.31 18.19 -12.58
CA ALA A 114 2.89 18.55 -13.92
C ALA A 114 1.49 19.16 -13.93
N GLU A 115 1.32 20.21 -14.73
CA GLU A 115 0.02 20.82 -15.01
C GLU A 115 -0.15 20.94 -16.52
N PHE A 116 -1.33 20.57 -17.04
CA PHE A 116 -1.65 20.74 -18.46
C PHE A 116 -1.80 22.23 -18.80
N VAL A 117 -1.16 22.66 -19.88
CA VAL A 117 -1.36 23.95 -20.52
C VAL A 117 -2.28 23.81 -21.73
N ASP A 118 -2.04 22.75 -22.51
CA ASP A 118 -2.87 22.32 -23.64
C ASP A 118 -2.71 20.80 -23.85
N ALA A 119 -3.30 20.25 -24.93
CA ALA A 119 -3.30 18.79 -25.20
C ALA A 119 -1.89 18.17 -25.35
N HIS A 120 -0.88 18.95 -25.67
CA HIS A 120 0.47 18.49 -25.93
C HIS A 120 1.53 19.20 -25.11
N THR A 121 1.14 20.17 -24.27
CA THR A 121 2.06 20.99 -23.46
C THR A 121 1.70 20.90 -21.99
N ILE A 122 2.69 20.59 -21.18
CA ILE A 122 2.60 20.64 -19.72
C ILE A 122 3.58 21.68 -19.16
N ARG A 123 3.29 22.12 -17.95
CA ARG A 123 4.20 22.97 -17.13
C ARG A 123 4.69 22.15 -15.94
N VAL A 124 6.01 22.17 -15.73
CA VAL A 124 6.64 21.58 -14.54
C VAL A 124 7.66 22.60 -14.02
N ASN A 125 7.55 22.97 -12.74
CA ASN A 125 8.45 23.95 -12.10
C ASN A 125 8.61 25.27 -12.89
N GLY A 126 7.55 25.72 -13.56
CA GLY A 126 7.57 26.95 -14.40
C GLY A 126 8.09 26.74 -15.83
N GLU A 127 8.71 25.60 -16.15
CA GLU A 127 9.16 25.30 -17.52
C GLU A 127 8.04 24.65 -18.34
N LEU A 128 7.97 25.01 -19.63
CA LEU A 128 7.07 24.38 -20.59
C LEU A 128 7.76 23.19 -21.28
N ILE A 129 7.05 22.07 -21.31
CA ILE A 129 7.49 20.82 -21.93
C ILE A 129 6.42 20.41 -22.94
N HIS A 130 6.84 20.18 -24.19
CA HIS A 130 5.97 19.72 -25.26
C HIS A 130 6.23 18.23 -25.55
N ALA A 131 5.16 17.46 -25.80
CA ALA A 131 5.26 16.08 -26.23
C ALA A 131 4.18 15.70 -27.25
N LYS A 132 4.55 14.86 -28.22
CA LYS A 132 3.58 14.32 -29.18
C LYS A 132 2.52 13.46 -28.49
N HIS A 133 2.93 12.72 -27.45
CA HIS A 133 2.05 11.85 -26.66
C HIS A 133 2.27 12.10 -25.16
N ILE A 134 1.17 12.17 -24.41
CA ILE A 134 1.19 12.32 -22.95
C ILE A 134 0.41 11.15 -22.33
N VAL A 135 1.09 10.41 -21.45
CA VAL A 135 0.52 9.31 -20.67
C VAL A 135 0.18 9.83 -19.29
N ILE A 136 -1.08 9.75 -18.90
CA ILE A 136 -1.53 10.08 -17.54
C ILE A 136 -1.44 8.83 -16.69
N ALA A 137 -0.46 8.76 -15.79
CA ALA A 137 -0.17 7.62 -14.93
C ALA A 137 -0.07 8.05 -13.45
N THR A 138 -0.94 8.97 -13.04
CA THR A 138 -0.92 9.63 -11.72
C THR A 138 -1.36 8.73 -10.56
N GLY A 139 -1.87 7.52 -10.85
CA GLY A 139 -2.31 6.56 -9.85
C GLY A 139 -3.60 6.95 -9.14
N ALA A 140 -3.74 6.46 -7.91
CA ALA A 140 -4.88 6.71 -7.04
C ALA A 140 -4.38 6.88 -5.59
N HIS A 141 -5.27 7.35 -4.74
CA HIS A 141 -5.04 7.47 -3.30
C HIS A 141 -6.19 6.79 -2.53
N PRO A 142 -5.98 6.39 -1.26
CA PRO A 142 -7.04 5.86 -0.41
C PRO A 142 -8.22 6.84 -0.30
N HIS A 143 -9.42 6.28 -0.31
CA HIS A 143 -10.64 7.06 -0.07
C HIS A 143 -10.96 7.03 1.43
N ILE A 144 -10.94 8.19 2.06
CA ILE A 144 -11.35 8.36 3.46
C ILE A 144 -12.85 8.69 3.48
N PRO A 145 -13.67 7.94 4.23
CA PRO A 145 -15.10 8.21 4.30
C PRO A 145 -15.37 9.56 4.97
N ALA A 146 -16.38 10.29 4.47
CA ALA A 146 -16.77 11.59 5.00
C ALA A 146 -17.67 11.42 6.25
N ILE A 147 -17.12 10.89 7.34
CA ILE A 147 -17.80 10.74 8.63
C ILE A 147 -17.12 11.62 9.68
N PRO A 148 -17.83 12.09 10.73
CA PRO A 148 -17.22 12.85 11.81
C PRO A 148 -16.08 12.08 12.48
N GLY A 149 -14.94 12.74 12.71
CA GLY A 149 -13.77 12.14 13.34
C GLY A 149 -12.92 11.27 12.41
N ALA A 150 -13.19 11.22 11.09
CA ALA A 150 -12.41 10.41 10.15
C ALA A 150 -10.91 10.75 10.16
N GLU A 151 -10.56 11.97 10.51
CA GLU A 151 -9.18 12.45 10.67
C GLU A 151 -8.41 11.81 11.83
N LEU A 152 -9.09 11.17 12.78
CA LEU A 152 -8.49 10.39 13.86
C LEU A 152 -7.94 9.03 13.37
N GLY A 153 -8.42 8.57 12.23
CA GLY A 153 -7.95 7.34 11.61
C GLY A 153 -6.83 7.61 10.59
N GLY A 154 -6.08 6.57 10.27
CA GLY A 154 -5.11 6.56 9.17
C GLY A 154 -5.62 5.79 7.95
N SER A 155 -4.83 5.81 6.90
CA SER A 155 -5.01 5.01 5.69
C SER A 155 -4.00 3.85 5.63
N SER A 156 -4.12 3.01 4.59
CA SER A 156 -3.10 1.98 4.32
C SER A 156 -1.70 2.54 4.12
N ASP A 157 -1.57 3.79 3.69
CA ASP A 157 -0.28 4.42 3.46
C ASP A 157 0.44 4.68 4.79
N ASP A 158 -0.31 5.03 5.83
CA ASP A 158 0.22 5.36 7.16
C ASP A 158 0.78 4.13 7.89
N VAL A 159 0.22 2.94 7.64
CA VAL A 159 0.70 1.67 8.22
C VAL A 159 2.19 1.44 7.94
N PHE A 160 2.66 1.81 6.76
CA PHE A 160 4.07 1.63 6.40
C PHE A 160 5.00 2.69 7.01
N ALA A 161 4.44 3.77 7.58
CA ALA A 161 5.19 4.79 8.29
C ALA A 161 5.36 4.49 9.78
N TRP A 162 4.60 3.56 10.36
CA TRP A 162 4.69 3.22 11.77
C TRP A 162 6.11 2.84 12.20
N GLU A 163 6.54 3.39 13.31
CA GLU A 163 7.85 3.09 13.91
C GLU A 163 7.79 1.85 14.79
N GLU A 164 6.64 1.62 15.42
CA GLU A 164 6.31 0.48 16.27
C GLU A 164 4.95 -0.07 15.85
N LEU A 165 4.71 -1.34 16.07
CA LEU A 165 3.39 -1.92 15.90
C LEU A 165 2.48 -1.49 17.06
N PRO A 166 1.22 -1.11 16.81
CA PRO A 166 0.27 -0.83 17.87
C PRO A 166 -0.12 -2.13 18.60
N GLU A 167 -0.58 -2.02 19.84
CA GLU A 167 -1.13 -3.18 20.58
C GLU A 167 -2.41 -3.71 19.89
N SER A 168 -3.24 -2.80 19.37
CA SER A 168 -4.46 -3.15 18.67
C SER A 168 -4.74 -2.24 17.49
N VAL A 169 -5.49 -2.76 16.50
CA VAL A 169 -5.90 -2.02 15.31
C VAL A 169 -7.31 -2.42 14.88
N ALA A 170 -8.12 -1.42 14.55
CA ALA A 170 -9.38 -1.59 13.87
C ALA A 170 -9.24 -1.21 12.38
N ILE A 171 -9.53 -2.14 11.48
CA ILE A 171 -9.43 -1.93 10.03
C ILE A 171 -10.84 -1.82 9.45
N LEU A 172 -11.16 -0.64 8.91
CA LEU A 172 -12.44 -0.37 8.25
C LEU A 172 -12.31 -0.57 6.74
N GLY A 173 -12.69 -1.74 6.24
CA GLY A 173 -12.58 -2.03 4.82
C GLY A 173 -12.82 -3.49 4.47
N ALA A 174 -13.25 -3.74 3.23
CA ALA A 174 -13.57 -5.08 2.75
C ALA A 174 -12.79 -5.46 1.48
N GLY A 175 -11.85 -4.63 1.05
CA GLY A 175 -11.00 -4.87 -0.11
C GLY A 175 -9.75 -5.69 0.23
N TYR A 176 -9.03 -6.08 -0.81
CA TYR A 176 -7.81 -6.89 -0.66
C TYR A 176 -6.73 -6.22 0.21
N ILE A 177 -6.61 -4.88 0.19
CA ILE A 177 -5.65 -4.15 1.05
C ILE A 177 -5.98 -4.37 2.53
N ALA A 178 -7.25 -4.20 2.90
CA ALA A 178 -7.69 -4.39 4.29
C ALA A 178 -7.46 -5.83 4.76
N VAL A 179 -7.84 -6.82 3.94
CA VAL A 179 -7.67 -8.25 4.24
C VAL A 179 -6.20 -8.63 4.38
N GLU A 180 -5.33 -8.16 3.47
CA GLU A 180 -3.90 -8.46 3.51
C GLU A 180 -3.23 -7.82 4.74
N LEU A 181 -3.54 -6.55 5.04
CA LEU A 181 -2.98 -5.88 6.22
C LEU A 181 -3.51 -6.51 7.52
N ALA A 182 -4.81 -6.85 7.59
CA ALA A 182 -5.37 -7.52 8.75
C ALA A 182 -4.65 -8.84 9.05
N GLY A 183 -4.46 -9.69 8.04
CA GLY A 183 -3.76 -10.96 8.21
C GLY A 183 -2.30 -10.79 8.62
N VAL A 184 -1.59 -9.85 8.01
CA VAL A 184 -0.18 -9.57 8.34
C VAL A 184 -0.04 -9.04 9.77
N LEU A 185 -0.82 -8.04 10.15
CA LEU A 185 -0.74 -7.43 11.49
C LEU A 185 -1.14 -8.42 12.58
N HIS A 186 -2.23 -9.16 12.37
CA HIS A 186 -2.65 -10.22 13.27
C HIS A 186 -1.56 -11.27 13.52
N THR A 187 -0.95 -11.79 12.44
CA THR A 187 0.11 -12.80 12.53
C THR A 187 1.39 -12.26 13.19
N LEU A 188 1.64 -10.97 13.08
CA LEU A 188 2.76 -10.30 13.78
C LEU A 188 2.44 -9.92 15.23
N GLY A 189 1.28 -10.32 15.76
CA GLY A 189 0.92 -10.19 17.16
C GLY A 189 0.07 -8.97 17.52
N VAL A 190 -0.39 -8.19 16.53
CA VAL A 190 -1.30 -7.07 16.78
C VAL A 190 -2.73 -7.60 16.96
N GLN A 191 -3.42 -7.21 18.04
CA GLN A 191 -4.86 -7.48 18.18
C GLN A 191 -5.61 -6.78 17.04
N THR A 192 -6.19 -7.55 16.12
CA THR A 192 -6.71 -7.02 14.87
C THR A 192 -8.19 -7.31 14.71
N ASP A 193 -8.98 -6.25 14.53
CA ASP A 193 -10.39 -6.28 14.24
C ASP A 193 -10.64 -5.76 12.82
N LEU A 194 -11.24 -6.59 11.95
CA LEU A 194 -11.59 -6.25 10.58
C LEU A 194 -13.10 -6.01 10.45
N PHE A 195 -13.49 -4.78 10.17
CA PHE A 195 -14.89 -4.37 10.03
C PHE A 195 -15.28 -4.24 8.57
N VAL A 196 -16.31 -4.98 8.15
CA VAL A 196 -16.81 -4.97 6.78
C VAL A 196 -18.29 -4.57 6.74
N ARG A 197 -18.67 -3.75 5.77
CA ARG A 197 -20.01 -3.20 5.66
C ARG A 197 -21.09 -4.23 5.26
N ARG A 198 -20.68 -5.34 4.71
CA ARG A 198 -21.58 -6.38 4.18
C ARG A 198 -21.32 -7.72 4.87
N GLU A 199 -21.95 -8.76 4.35
CA GLU A 199 -21.88 -10.14 4.86
C GLU A 199 -20.49 -10.77 4.80
N ARG A 200 -19.59 -10.26 3.91
CA ARG A 200 -18.24 -10.80 3.74
C ARG A 200 -17.28 -9.77 3.11
N PRO A 201 -15.96 -9.93 3.30
CA PRO A 201 -14.94 -9.18 2.54
C PRO A 201 -14.85 -9.67 1.09
N LEU A 202 -14.04 -9.01 0.26
CA LEU A 202 -13.64 -9.45 -1.08
C LEU A 202 -14.82 -9.81 -2.00
N ARG A 203 -15.87 -9.03 -1.99
CA ARG A 203 -17.13 -9.32 -2.69
C ARG A 203 -16.98 -9.63 -4.19
N GLY A 204 -15.96 -9.09 -4.86
CA GLY A 204 -15.67 -9.33 -6.27
C GLY A 204 -14.86 -10.59 -6.57
N PHE A 205 -14.50 -11.36 -5.53
CA PHE A 205 -13.75 -12.60 -5.66
C PHE A 205 -14.70 -13.80 -5.59
N ASP A 206 -14.21 -14.96 -6.04
CA ASP A 206 -14.93 -16.22 -5.99
C ASP A 206 -15.40 -16.54 -4.56
N SER A 207 -16.67 -16.91 -4.41
CA SER A 207 -17.27 -17.11 -3.10
C SER A 207 -16.64 -18.25 -2.29
N TYR A 208 -16.31 -19.36 -2.96
CA TYR A 208 -15.71 -20.52 -2.30
C TYR A 208 -14.34 -20.18 -1.70
N ILE A 209 -13.52 -19.41 -2.45
CA ILE A 209 -12.21 -18.95 -1.96
C ILE A 209 -12.39 -17.99 -0.77
N VAL A 210 -13.34 -17.07 -0.87
CA VAL A 210 -13.61 -16.10 0.22
C VAL A 210 -14.16 -16.79 1.48
N GLU A 211 -15.04 -17.77 1.34
CA GLU A 211 -15.55 -18.54 2.46
C GLU A 211 -14.43 -19.31 3.17
N SER A 212 -13.55 -19.95 2.41
CA SER A 212 -12.37 -20.63 2.96
C SER A 212 -11.43 -19.65 3.69
N LEU A 213 -11.24 -18.45 3.16
CA LEU A 213 -10.45 -17.41 3.81
C LEU A 213 -11.10 -16.93 5.12
N VAL A 214 -12.41 -16.70 5.13
CA VAL A 214 -13.14 -16.29 6.34
C VAL A 214 -13.04 -17.37 7.41
N GLN A 215 -13.19 -18.63 7.04
CA GLN A 215 -13.00 -19.73 7.97
C GLN A 215 -11.59 -19.77 8.57
N GLU A 216 -10.56 -19.50 7.76
CA GLU A 216 -9.19 -19.44 8.28
C GLU A 216 -8.95 -18.21 9.17
N MET A 217 -9.56 -17.06 8.87
CA MET A 217 -9.54 -15.90 9.79
C MET A 217 -10.12 -16.26 11.16
N GLU A 218 -11.27 -16.95 11.21
CA GLU A 218 -11.89 -17.44 12.44
C GLU A 218 -10.98 -18.43 13.18
N ASN A 219 -10.40 -19.41 12.45
CA ASN A 219 -9.52 -20.43 13.01
C ASN A 219 -8.25 -19.82 13.65
N THR A 220 -7.73 -18.72 13.10
CA THR A 220 -6.53 -18.03 13.60
C THR A 220 -6.86 -17.02 14.69
N GLY A 221 -8.14 -16.71 14.93
CA GLY A 221 -8.58 -15.75 15.93
C GLY A 221 -8.53 -14.29 15.46
N LEU A 222 -8.45 -14.03 14.15
CA LEU A 222 -8.64 -12.70 13.61
C LEU A 222 -10.13 -12.34 13.70
N ASN A 223 -10.46 -11.24 14.36
CA ASN A 223 -11.84 -10.82 14.56
C ASN A 223 -12.44 -10.20 13.30
N LEU A 224 -13.35 -10.89 12.64
CA LEU A 224 -14.11 -10.36 11.51
C LEU A 224 -15.51 -9.92 11.95
N HIS A 225 -15.81 -8.65 11.77
CA HIS A 225 -17.10 -8.03 12.07
C HIS A 225 -17.83 -7.67 10.78
N THR A 226 -18.93 -8.36 10.51
CA THR A 226 -19.76 -8.12 9.31
C THR A 226 -20.90 -7.15 9.60
N HIS A 227 -21.48 -6.56 8.53
CA HIS A 227 -22.60 -5.61 8.61
C HIS A 227 -22.29 -4.36 9.46
N LYS A 228 -21.02 -3.97 9.57
CA LYS A 228 -20.57 -2.82 10.35
C LYS A 228 -20.28 -1.63 9.43
N VAL A 229 -21.17 -0.64 9.47
CA VAL A 229 -21.04 0.62 8.74
C VAL A 229 -20.58 1.71 9.73
N PRO A 230 -19.37 2.25 9.60
CA PRO A 230 -18.89 3.28 10.52
C PRO A 230 -19.69 4.57 10.33
N ALA A 231 -20.12 5.18 11.43
CA ALA A 231 -20.87 6.42 11.46
C ALA A 231 -20.07 7.60 12.01
N LYS A 232 -19.16 7.35 12.96
CA LYS A 232 -18.34 8.39 13.62
C LYS A 232 -17.11 7.74 14.26
N LEU A 233 -16.00 8.46 14.31
CA LEU A 233 -14.86 8.18 15.20
C LEU A 233 -14.82 9.22 16.31
N GLU A 234 -14.39 8.82 17.50
CA GLU A 234 -14.28 9.69 18.66
C GLU A 234 -13.05 9.35 19.48
N GLU A 235 -12.26 10.36 19.83
CA GLU A 235 -11.13 10.20 20.72
C GLU A 235 -11.62 10.09 22.16
N THR A 236 -11.13 9.10 22.90
CA THR A 236 -11.45 8.85 24.31
C THR A 236 -10.19 8.63 25.11
N GLU A 237 -10.29 8.58 26.44
CA GLU A 237 -9.14 8.26 27.31
C GLU A 237 -8.55 6.86 27.04
N GLN A 238 -9.30 5.96 26.39
CA GLN A 238 -8.92 4.59 26.10
C GLN A 238 -8.42 4.40 24.64
N GLY A 239 -8.40 5.48 23.84
CA GLY A 239 -8.05 5.47 22.43
C GLY A 239 -9.18 5.96 21.55
N ILE A 240 -9.31 5.40 20.34
CA ILE A 240 -10.33 5.80 19.37
C ILE A 240 -11.53 4.84 19.45
N THR A 241 -12.70 5.40 19.75
CA THR A 241 -13.96 4.67 19.72
C THR A 241 -14.63 4.80 18.34
N ILE A 242 -15.03 3.69 17.75
CA ILE A 242 -15.76 3.65 16.49
C ILE A 242 -17.24 3.46 16.80
N HIS A 243 -18.09 4.40 16.38
CA HIS A 243 -19.54 4.27 16.44
C HIS A 243 -20.04 3.77 15.09
N PHE A 244 -20.92 2.76 15.12
CA PHE A 244 -21.52 2.19 13.92
C PHE A 244 -22.99 2.64 13.77
N GLU A 245 -23.53 2.55 12.53
CA GLU A 245 -24.93 2.93 12.23
C GLU A 245 -25.95 2.09 13.01
N ASP A 246 -25.59 0.86 13.41
CA ASP A 246 -26.46 -0.03 14.21
C ASP A 246 -26.49 0.32 15.70
N GLY A 247 -25.81 1.38 16.11
CA GLY A 247 -25.73 1.87 17.49
C GLY A 247 -24.70 1.15 18.36
N SER A 248 -23.94 0.19 17.82
CA SER A 248 -22.82 -0.44 18.53
C SER A 248 -21.56 0.41 18.48
N THR A 249 -20.63 0.11 19.36
CA THR A 249 -19.28 0.69 19.40
C THR A 249 -18.25 -0.42 19.47
#